data_823d2ea1c8e68d542746cf1c0338c68a
#
_entry.id   823d2ea1c8e68d542746cf1c0338c68a
#
_cell.length_a   1.000
_cell.length_b   1.000
_cell.length_c   1.000
_cell.angle_alpha   90.00
_cell.angle_beta   90.00
_cell.angle_gamma   90.00
#
_symmetry.space_group_name_H-M   'P 1'
#
loop_
_entity.id
_entity.type
_entity.pdbx_description
1 polymer ?
#
loop_
_entity_poly.entity_id
_entity_poly.type
_entity_poly.pdbx_seq_one_letter_code
_entity_poly.pdbx_strand_id
1 'polypeptide(L)'
;NQALVLYEMGNADEAIRRWRAVLKLENNAEPMLALAAALHQKGDVSDVPITMAREALDQEPNYVLTPHQIEQLWGVKIRQAAARLLALPEMASSVERAQANATWKKRQ
;
A
#
# COMPACT_ATOMS: atom_id res chain seq x y z
N ASN A 1 -13.35 -2.39 -5.21
CA ASN A 1 -12.37 -3.39 -4.79
C ASN A 1 -12.84 -4.07 -3.51
N GLN A 2 -13.15 -5.37 -3.62
CA GLN A 2 -13.70 -6.13 -2.48
C GLN A 2 -12.70 -6.24 -1.32
N ALA A 3 -11.41 -6.36 -1.61
CA ALA A 3 -10.43 -6.50 -0.55
C ALA A 3 -10.35 -5.25 0.31
N LEU A 4 -10.43 -4.07 -0.29
CA LEU A 4 -10.45 -2.83 0.47
C LEU A 4 -11.66 -2.74 1.40
N VAL A 5 -12.83 -3.13 0.91
CA VAL A 5 -14.05 -3.16 1.73
C VAL A 5 -13.91 -4.15 2.89
N LEU A 6 -13.42 -5.35 2.60
CA LEU A 6 -13.20 -6.37 3.63
C LEU A 6 -12.26 -5.89 4.72
N TYR A 7 -11.19 -5.21 4.33
CA TYR A 7 -10.22 -4.69 5.30
C TYR A 7 -10.86 -3.66 6.23
N GLU A 8 -11.66 -2.74 5.67
CA GLU A 8 -12.34 -1.71 6.48
C GLU A 8 -13.39 -2.31 7.40
N MET A 9 -13.97 -3.44 7.01
CA MET A 9 -14.92 -4.17 7.85
C MET A 9 -14.26 -4.97 8.97
N GLY A 10 -12.93 -4.95 9.04
CA GLY A 10 -12.19 -5.70 10.05
C GLY A 10 -11.84 -7.12 9.64
N ASN A 11 -12.09 -7.50 8.39
CA ASN A 11 -11.81 -8.85 7.88
C ASN A 11 -10.46 -8.86 7.15
N ALA A 12 -9.40 -8.60 7.90
CA ALA A 12 -8.05 -8.46 7.34
C ALA A 12 -7.54 -9.76 6.68
N ASP A 13 -7.84 -10.91 7.28
CA ASP A 13 -7.35 -12.19 6.74
C ASP A 13 -7.92 -12.46 5.36
N GLU A 14 -9.21 -12.21 5.17
CA GLU A 14 -9.84 -12.41 3.86
C GLU A 14 -9.33 -11.36 2.85
N ALA A 15 -9.16 -10.12 3.28
CA ALA A 15 -8.59 -9.09 2.42
C ALA A 15 -7.21 -9.50 1.92
N ILE A 16 -6.37 -10.01 2.81
CA ILE A 16 -5.02 -10.48 2.46
C ILE A 16 -5.11 -11.60 1.41
N ARG A 17 -6.00 -12.56 1.61
CA ARG A 17 -6.18 -13.67 0.64
C ARG A 17 -6.55 -13.12 -0.74
N ARG A 18 -7.45 -12.13 -0.78
CA ARG A 18 -7.91 -11.53 -2.03
C ARG A 18 -6.79 -10.80 -2.75
N TRP A 19 -6.00 -9.99 -2.03
CA TRP A 19 -4.87 -9.30 -2.62
C TRP A 19 -3.82 -10.27 -3.14
N ARG A 20 -3.55 -11.36 -2.41
CA ARG A 20 -2.61 -12.38 -2.88
C ARG A 20 -3.08 -13.04 -4.17
N ALA A 21 -4.38 -13.31 -4.28
CA ALA A 21 -4.95 -13.91 -5.49
C ALA A 21 -4.82 -12.96 -6.68
N VAL A 22 -5.10 -11.67 -6.48
CA VAL A 22 -4.96 -10.67 -7.53
C VAL A 22 -3.51 -10.58 -8.01
N LEU A 23 -2.55 -10.59 -7.09
CA LEU A 23 -1.13 -10.45 -7.42
C LEU A 23 -0.56 -11.67 -8.15
N LYS A 24 -1.21 -12.82 -8.08
CA LYS A 24 -0.84 -13.98 -8.90
C LYS A 24 -1.16 -13.75 -10.38
N LEU A 25 -2.15 -12.91 -10.67
CA LEU A 25 -2.57 -12.63 -12.05
C LEU A 25 -1.87 -11.41 -12.62
N GLU A 26 -1.74 -10.35 -11.81
CA GLU A 26 -1.14 -9.09 -12.24
C GLU A 26 -0.35 -8.47 -11.09
N ASN A 27 0.82 -7.96 -11.41
CA ASN A 27 1.73 -7.36 -10.43
C ASN A 27 1.48 -5.86 -10.32
N ASN A 28 0.31 -5.48 -9.82
CA ASN A 28 -0.13 -4.09 -9.74
C ASN A 28 0.26 -3.43 -8.43
N ALA A 29 0.58 -2.14 -8.50
CA ALA A 29 1.03 -1.37 -7.34
C ALA A 29 0.01 -1.29 -6.22
N GLU A 30 -1.26 -1.08 -6.55
CA GLU A 30 -2.29 -0.92 -5.51
C GLU A 30 -2.43 -2.14 -4.62
N PRO A 31 -2.73 -3.35 -5.15
CA PRO A 31 -2.83 -4.53 -4.28
C PRO A 31 -1.50 -4.86 -3.60
N MET A 32 -0.38 -4.54 -4.24
CA MET A 32 0.93 -4.80 -3.69
C MET A 32 1.20 -3.96 -2.43
N LEU A 33 0.93 -2.66 -2.48
CA LEU A 33 1.11 -1.79 -1.32
C LEU A 33 0.07 -2.10 -0.23
N ALA A 34 -1.18 -2.34 -0.61
CA ALA A 34 -2.22 -2.68 0.34
C ALA A 34 -1.89 -3.98 1.09
N LEU A 35 -1.45 -5.01 0.37
CA LEU A 35 -1.05 -6.26 1.00
C LEU A 35 0.16 -6.07 1.92
N ALA A 36 1.16 -5.32 1.48
CA ALA A 36 2.33 -5.03 2.31
C ALA A 36 1.92 -4.35 3.61
N ALA A 37 1.05 -3.34 3.53
CA ALA A 37 0.57 -2.62 4.70
C ALA A 37 -0.21 -3.53 5.65
N ALA A 38 -1.08 -4.38 5.12
CA ALA A 38 -1.87 -5.31 5.92
C ALA A 38 -0.99 -6.35 6.62
N LEU A 39 0.00 -6.89 5.93
CA LEU A 39 0.94 -7.84 6.52
C LEU A 39 1.73 -7.21 7.65
N HIS A 40 2.26 -6.01 7.43
CA HIS A 40 2.99 -5.28 8.46
C HIS A 40 2.09 -5.00 9.67
N GLN A 41 0.86 -4.59 9.44
CA GLN A 41 -0.09 -4.30 10.52
C GLN A 41 -0.40 -5.55 11.36
N LYS A 42 -0.37 -6.73 10.75
CA LYS A 42 -0.57 -7.99 11.46
C LYS A 42 0.68 -8.45 12.23
N GLY A 43 1.78 -7.75 12.10
CA GLY A 43 3.00 -8.07 12.83
C GLY A 43 4.07 -8.80 12.02
N ASP A 44 3.95 -8.81 10.69
CA ASP A 44 5.01 -9.37 9.85
C ASP A 44 6.23 -8.46 9.91
N VAL A 45 7.28 -8.91 10.60
CA VAL A 45 8.53 -8.16 10.78
C VAL A 45 9.62 -8.61 9.82
N SER A 46 9.28 -9.48 8.86
CA SER A 46 10.22 -9.90 7.81
C SER A 46 10.43 -8.77 6.80
N ASP A 47 11.29 -9.02 5.82
CA ASP A 47 11.56 -8.07 4.74
C ASP A 47 10.43 -7.99 3.71
N VAL A 48 9.47 -8.92 3.75
CA VAL A 48 8.44 -9.03 2.71
C VAL A 48 7.62 -7.75 2.56
N PRO A 49 7.02 -7.18 3.63
CA PRO A 49 6.26 -5.94 3.46
C PRO A 49 7.09 -4.79 2.90
N ILE A 50 8.34 -4.65 3.34
CA ILE A 50 9.23 -3.57 2.90
C ILE A 50 9.56 -3.73 1.42
N THR A 51 9.94 -4.92 0.99
CA THR A 51 10.28 -5.19 -0.40
C THR A 51 9.09 -4.94 -1.31
N MET A 52 7.91 -5.39 -0.92
CA MET A 52 6.68 -5.18 -1.68
C MET A 52 6.32 -3.70 -1.78
N ALA A 53 6.43 -2.97 -0.67
CA ALA A 53 6.12 -1.54 -0.65
C ALA A 53 7.08 -0.75 -1.53
N ARG A 54 8.38 -1.06 -1.50
CA ARG A 54 9.37 -0.43 -2.37
C ARG A 54 9.01 -0.63 -3.84
N GLU A 55 8.70 -1.86 -4.21
CA GLU A 55 8.33 -2.18 -5.59
C GLU A 55 7.07 -1.45 -6.01
N ALA A 56 6.05 -1.41 -5.15
CA ALA A 56 4.80 -0.71 -5.44
C ALA A 56 5.05 0.78 -5.67
N LEU A 57 5.85 1.43 -4.83
CA LEU A 57 6.13 2.86 -4.98
C LEU A 57 7.00 3.16 -6.20
N ASP A 58 7.87 2.23 -6.60
CA ASP A 58 8.63 2.38 -7.84
C ASP A 58 7.70 2.29 -9.06
N GLN A 59 6.73 1.38 -9.01
CA GLN A 59 5.79 1.18 -10.09
C GLN A 59 4.78 2.33 -10.21
N GLU A 60 4.25 2.81 -9.07
CA GLU A 60 3.29 3.93 -9.06
C GLU A 60 3.56 4.84 -7.85
N PRO A 61 4.40 5.87 -8.03
CA PRO A 61 4.77 6.77 -6.93
C PRO A 61 3.61 7.47 -6.25
N ASN A 62 2.50 7.70 -6.96
CA ASN A 62 1.36 8.42 -6.39
C ASN A 62 0.78 7.75 -5.16
N TYR A 63 0.97 6.44 -5.00
CA TYR A 63 0.46 5.74 -3.81
C TYR A 63 1.15 6.13 -2.51
N VAL A 64 2.23 6.90 -2.56
CA VAL A 64 2.84 7.47 -1.35
C VAL A 64 1.99 8.60 -0.77
N LEU A 65 1.07 9.17 -1.56
CA LEU A 65 0.29 10.34 -1.17
C LEU A 65 -1.10 9.94 -0.67
N THR A 66 -1.44 10.41 0.53
CA THR A 66 -2.78 10.19 1.10
C THR A 66 -3.91 10.65 0.18
N PRO A 67 -3.84 11.84 -0.46
CA PRO A 67 -4.91 12.25 -1.38
C PRO A 67 -5.14 11.27 -2.52
N HIS A 68 -4.08 10.68 -3.07
CA HIS A 68 -4.22 9.69 -4.13
C HIS A 68 -4.88 8.42 -3.59
N GLN A 69 -4.48 7.98 -2.40
CA GLN A 69 -5.09 6.80 -1.76
C GLN A 69 -6.59 7.00 -1.57
N ILE A 70 -6.99 8.20 -1.13
CA ILE A 70 -8.41 8.54 -0.96
C ILE A 70 -9.13 8.52 -2.30
N GLU A 71 -8.53 9.08 -3.33
CA GLU A 71 -9.09 9.07 -4.69
C GLU A 71 -9.32 7.63 -5.18
N GLN A 72 -8.44 6.71 -4.79
CA GLN A 72 -8.53 5.30 -5.13
C GLN A 72 -9.40 4.51 -4.14
N LEU A 73 -10.17 5.21 -3.30
CA LEU A 73 -11.16 4.64 -2.38
C LEU A 73 -10.55 3.83 -1.24
N TRP A 74 -9.33 4.14 -0.85
CA TRP A 74 -8.73 3.55 0.33
C TRP A 74 -9.38 4.14 1.58
N GLY A 75 -9.89 3.28 2.47
CA GLY A 75 -10.50 3.69 3.72
C GLY A 75 -9.48 4.03 4.80
N VAL A 76 -9.98 4.41 5.97
CA VAL A 76 -9.15 4.88 7.08
C VAL A 76 -8.18 3.80 7.57
N LYS A 77 -8.66 2.55 7.71
CA LYS A 77 -7.82 1.48 8.28
C LYS A 77 -6.62 1.15 7.40
N ILE A 78 -6.85 0.99 6.10
CA ILE A 78 -5.74 0.65 5.20
C ILE A 78 -4.79 1.84 5.03
N ARG A 79 -5.30 3.07 5.04
CA ARG A 79 -4.44 4.25 4.98
C ARG A 79 -3.56 4.36 6.22
N GLN A 80 -4.10 4.06 7.41
CA GLN A 80 -3.31 4.06 8.64
C GLN A 80 -2.25 2.96 8.62
N ALA A 81 -2.61 1.77 8.14
CA ALA A 81 -1.65 0.67 8.02
C ALA A 81 -0.52 1.04 7.06
N ALA A 82 -0.85 1.65 5.93
CA ALA A 82 0.15 2.11 4.97
C ALA A 82 1.05 3.19 5.58
N ALA A 83 0.46 4.13 6.32
CA ALA A 83 1.25 5.19 6.97
C ALA A 83 2.27 4.62 7.94
N ARG A 84 1.89 3.61 8.72
CA ARG A 84 2.81 2.96 9.66
C ARG A 84 3.96 2.26 8.94
N LEU A 85 3.65 1.55 7.86
CA LEU A 85 4.68 0.88 7.06
C LEU A 85 5.63 1.88 6.44
N LEU A 86 5.09 2.93 5.81
CA LEU A 86 5.89 3.91 5.09
C LEU A 86 6.70 4.82 6.04
N ALA A 87 6.35 4.85 7.33
CA ALA A 87 7.11 5.60 8.34
C ALA A 87 8.35 4.87 8.85
N LEU A 88 8.52 3.60 8.49
CA LEU A 88 9.70 2.85 8.91
C LEU A 88 10.97 3.46 8.32
N PRO A 89 12.08 3.50 9.08
CA PRO A 89 13.35 4.02 8.56
C PRO A 89 13.78 3.35 7.25
N GLU A 90 13.54 2.08 7.12
CA GLU A 90 13.90 1.31 5.92
C GLU A 90 13.16 1.78 4.66
N MET A 91 12.03 2.48 4.84
CA MET A 91 11.25 2.99 3.72
C MET A 91 11.61 4.42 3.33
N ALA A 92 12.47 5.10 4.12
CA ALA A 92 12.69 6.55 3.96
C ALA A 92 13.12 6.93 2.54
N SER A 93 14.09 6.24 1.96
CA SER A 93 14.56 6.60 0.63
C SER A 93 13.54 6.31 -0.46
N SER A 94 12.80 5.21 -0.34
CA SER A 94 11.71 4.89 -1.29
C SER A 94 10.59 5.92 -1.22
N VAL A 95 10.21 6.33 -0.01
CA VAL A 95 9.18 7.35 0.20
C VAL A 95 9.63 8.68 -0.40
N GLU A 96 10.87 9.10 -0.12
CA GLU A 96 11.40 10.36 -0.66
C GLU A 96 11.41 10.35 -2.18
N ARG A 97 11.87 9.27 -2.80
CA ARG A 97 11.90 9.14 -4.25
C ARG A 97 10.48 9.16 -4.84
N ALA A 98 9.55 8.46 -4.21
CA ALA A 98 8.15 8.44 -4.67
C ALA A 98 7.52 9.83 -4.57
N GLN A 99 7.78 10.56 -3.48
CA GLN A 99 7.28 11.93 -3.33
C GLN A 99 7.82 12.84 -4.43
N ALA A 100 9.09 12.69 -4.78
CA ALA A 100 9.71 13.48 -5.84
C ALA A 100 9.12 13.15 -7.21
N ASN A 101 8.74 11.90 -7.44
CA ASN A 101 8.23 11.43 -8.73
C ASN A 101 6.71 11.47 -8.85
N ALA A 102 5.99 11.72 -7.75
CA ALA A 102 4.54 11.75 -7.77
C ALA A 102 4.02 12.86 -8.66
N THR A 103 2.99 12.55 -9.43
CA THR A 103 2.37 13.48 -10.39
C THR A 103 1.03 14.02 -9.93
N TRP A 104 0.45 13.45 -8.87
CA TRP A 104 -0.88 13.85 -8.41
C TRP A 104 -1.00 15.34 -8.18
N LYS A 105 -0.01 15.95 -7.52
CA LYS A 105 0.00 17.40 -7.27
C LYS A 105 0.11 18.22 -8.55
N LYS A 106 0.77 17.67 -9.56
CA LYS A 106 0.97 18.38 -10.84
C LYS A 106 -0.30 18.43 -11.67
N ARG A 107 -1.28 17.57 -11.37
CA ARG A 107 -2.58 17.56 -12.04
C ARG A 107 -3.56 18.57 -11.42
N GLN A 108 -3.24 19.09 -10.26
CA GLN A 108 -4.08 20.07 -9.54
C GLN A 108 -3.79 21.52 -10.05
#